data_fcb222188a1f850bb768c441dbfd011c
#
_entry.id   fcb222188a1f850bb768c441dbfd011c
#
_cell.length_a   1.000
_cell.length_b   1.000
_cell.length_c   1.000
_cell.angle_alpha   90.00
_cell.angle_beta   90.00
_cell.angle_gamma   90.00
#
_symmetry.space_group_name_H-M   'P 1'
#
loop_
_entity.id
_entity.type
_entity.pdbx_description
1 polymer ?
#
loop_
_entity_poly.entity_id
_entity_poly.type
_entity_poly.pdbx_seq_one_letter_code
_entity_poly.pdbx_strand_id
1 'polypeptide(L)'
;YELPIDPSKYRRRGLAVNLTRLLYRCPSCGTQEGLKLVRPYSTNRVECSSCFSAWVIDATCRLASVDENGQDEGNWAPLPDYYSRILAMPLIPIRTELRIGMEQGEELYLISRPRFLFKQEQFPNLRVLAFGRAFLTSRRLIFRTRLGIPLAAPLAGIGALSVDPGDKLHFTHEGKLYRIPFRNESALKWFDTIRRLQQAARRGQKG
;
A
#
# COMPACT_ATOMS: atom_id res chain seq x y z
N TYR A 1 -2.61 -16.02 27.70
CA TYR A 1 -3.82 -16.85 27.57
C TYR A 1 -4.13 -16.96 26.09
N GLU A 2 -3.59 -18.00 25.43
CA GLU A 2 -4.03 -18.38 24.08
C GLU A 2 -5.30 -19.21 24.25
N LEU A 3 -6.44 -18.63 23.86
CA LEU A 3 -7.66 -19.41 23.72
C LEU A 3 -7.45 -20.40 22.56
N PRO A 4 -7.71 -21.71 22.72
CA PRO A 4 -7.64 -22.66 21.63
C PRO A 4 -8.72 -22.29 20.60
N ILE A 5 -8.28 -21.63 19.52
CA ILE A 5 -9.15 -21.30 18.40
C ILE A 5 -9.34 -22.57 17.60
N ASP A 6 -10.54 -23.12 17.61
CA ASP A 6 -10.92 -24.22 16.71
C ASP A 6 -11.03 -23.69 15.27
N PRO A 7 -10.06 -24.01 14.38
CA PRO A 7 -10.04 -23.47 13.03
C PRO A 7 -11.26 -23.89 12.19
N SER A 8 -11.92 -25.00 12.56
CA SER A 8 -13.08 -25.52 11.81
C SER A 8 -14.31 -24.64 11.91
N LYS A 9 -14.43 -23.82 12.98
CA LYS A 9 -15.54 -22.89 13.21
C LYS A 9 -15.45 -21.63 12.37
N TYR A 10 -14.29 -21.31 11.75
CA TYR A 10 -14.02 -20.09 11.01
C TYR A 10 -13.79 -20.33 9.51
N ARG A 11 -14.51 -21.28 8.90
CA ARG A 11 -14.54 -21.43 7.44
C ARG A 11 -15.19 -20.19 6.79
N ARG A 12 -14.56 -19.04 6.90
CA ARG A 12 -14.96 -17.85 6.16
C ARG A 12 -14.46 -17.95 4.71
N ARG A 13 -15.41 -17.94 3.78
CA ARG A 13 -15.08 -17.80 2.35
C ARG A 13 -14.55 -16.37 2.12
N GLY A 14 -13.55 -16.22 1.26
CA GLY A 14 -13.06 -14.90 0.85
C GLY A 14 -12.06 -14.25 1.81
N LEU A 15 -11.31 -15.00 2.61
CA LEU A 15 -10.25 -14.48 3.48
C LEU A 15 -9.18 -13.72 2.67
N ALA A 16 -8.94 -14.13 1.42
CA ALA A 16 -7.95 -13.49 0.55
C ALA A 16 -8.40 -12.15 -0.07
N VAL A 17 -9.66 -11.74 0.10
CA VAL A 17 -10.21 -10.51 -0.57
C VAL A 17 -9.38 -9.27 -0.26
N ASN A 18 -8.94 -9.10 0.99
CA ASN A 18 -8.11 -7.95 1.40
C ASN A 18 -6.61 -8.24 1.38
N LEU A 19 -6.22 -9.49 1.10
CA LEU A 19 -4.82 -9.90 1.12
C LEU A 19 -4.00 -9.16 0.06
N THR A 20 -4.57 -8.94 -1.14
CA THR A 20 -3.92 -8.21 -2.23
C THR A 20 -3.67 -6.72 -1.92
N ARG A 21 -4.38 -6.16 -0.94
CA ARG A 21 -4.18 -4.79 -0.47
C ARG A 21 -3.11 -4.72 0.62
N LEU A 22 -3.06 -5.73 1.47
CA LEU A 22 -2.07 -5.86 2.53
C LEU A 22 -0.70 -6.25 1.95
N LEU A 23 -0.68 -7.30 1.11
CA LEU A 23 0.50 -7.71 0.37
C LEU A 23 0.53 -6.99 -0.99
N TYR A 24 0.81 -5.69 -0.98
CA TYR A 24 0.84 -4.86 -2.19
C TYR A 24 2.03 -5.14 -3.13
N ARG A 25 2.94 -6.02 -2.71
CA ARG A 25 4.02 -6.60 -3.52
C ARG A 25 3.97 -8.12 -3.44
N CYS A 26 4.35 -8.78 -4.52
CA CYS A 26 4.55 -10.23 -4.50
C CYS A 26 5.69 -10.60 -3.56
N PRO A 27 5.49 -11.51 -2.58
CA PRO A 27 6.55 -11.94 -1.67
C PRO A 27 7.71 -12.67 -2.36
N SER A 28 7.50 -13.23 -3.55
CA SER A 28 8.53 -13.94 -4.31
C SER A 28 9.30 -13.00 -5.25
N CYS A 29 8.62 -12.28 -6.14
CA CYS A 29 9.29 -11.49 -7.19
C CYS A 29 9.28 -9.98 -6.97
N GLY A 30 8.59 -9.48 -5.93
CA GLY A 30 8.51 -8.05 -5.60
C GLY A 30 7.62 -7.21 -6.52
N THR A 31 6.96 -7.79 -7.53
CA THR A 31 6.07 -7.06 -8.43
C THR A 31 4.98 -6.34 -7.64
N GLN A 32 4.85 -5.03 -7.83
CA GLN A 32 3.82 -4.22 -7.19
C GLN A 32 2.44 -4.51 -7.78
N GLU A 33 1.43 -4.67 -6.91
CA GLU A 33 0.04 -4.95 -7.28
C GLU A 33 -0.13 -6.18 -8.19
N GLY A 34 0.88 -7.08 -8.18
CA GLY A 34 0.89 -8.31 -8.97
C GLY A 34 -0.06 -9.38 -8.46
N LEU A 35 -0.42 -9.35 -7.18
CA LEU A 35 -1.28 -10.36 -6.58
C LEU A 35 -2.73 -10.17 -7.02
N LYS A 36 -3.35 -11.25 -7.49
CA LYS A 36 -4.75 -11.32 -7.94
C LYS A 36 -5.47 -12.44 -7.20
N LEU A 37 -6.75 -12.26 -6.96
CA LEU A 37 -7.62 -13.33 -6.49
C LEU A 37 -7.86 -14.32 -7.63
N VAL A 38 -7.64 -15.61 -7.38
CA VAL A 38 -7.87 -16.66 -8.40
C VAL A 38 -9.35 -16.76 -8.77
N ARG A 39 -10.24 -16.62 -7.76
CA ARG A 39 -11.70 -16.48 -7.96
C ARG A 39 -12.23 -15.43 -6.99
N PRO A 40 -12.81 -14.33 -7.48
CA PRO A 40 -13.36 -13.30 -6.61
C PRO A 40 -14.39 -13.89 -5.63
N TYR A 41 -14.29 -13.50 -4.35
CA TYR A 41 -15.23 -13.81 -3.26
C TYR A 41 -15.39 -15.28 -2.83
N SER A 42 -14.78 -16.26 -3.52
CA SER A 42 -14.98 -17.68 -3.21
C SER A 42 -13.73 -18.44 -2.80
N THR A 43 -12.55 -17.83 -2.94
CA THR A 43 -11.28 -18.52 -2.64
C THR A 43 -10.46 -17.80 -1.58
N ASN A 44 -9.66 -18.60 -0.89
CA ASN A 44 -8.63 -18.14 0.02
C ASN A 44 -7.25 -18.13 -0.68
N ARG A 45 -7.23 -18.07 -2.03
CA ARG A 45 -6.03 -18.16 -2.85
C ARG A 45 -5.77 -16.86 -3.61
N VAL A 46 -4.52 -16.43 -3.60
CA VAL A 46 -3.98 -15.36 -4.43
C VAL A 46 -2.87 -15.90 -5.31
N GLU A 47 -2.67 -15.29 -6.47
CA GLU A 47 -1.64 -15.64 -7.44
C GLU A 47 -0.97 -14.38 -7.97
N CYS A 48 0.33 -14.43 -8.19
CA CYS A 48 1.08 -13.34 -8.80
C CYS A 48 0.96 -13.39 -10.32
N SER A 49 0.48 -12.32 -10.94
CA SER A 49 0.36 -12.22 -12.41
C SER A 49 1.71 -12.15 -13.16
N SER A 50 2.82 -12.00 -12.44
CA SER A 50 4.16 -11.87 -13.06
C SER A 50 5.00 -13.12 -12.92
N CYS A 51 5.05 -13.75 -11.74
CA CYS A 51 5.87 -14.96 -11.52
C CYS A 51 5.03 -16.22 -11.27
N PHE A 52 3.70 -16.09 -11.30
CA PHE A 52 2.74 -17.18 -11.11
C PHE A 52 2.81 -17.90 -9.77
N SER A 53 3.66 -17.46 -8.84
CA SER A 53 3.64 -17.99 -7.47
C SER A 53 2.27 -17.74 -6.85
N ALA A 54 1.75 -18.74 -6.14
CA ALA A 54 0.44 -18.69 -5.51
C ALA A 54 0.52 -18.96 -4.01
N TRP A 55 -0.44 -18.42 -3.27
CA TRP A 55 -0.56 -18.60 -1.82
C TRP A 55 -2.01 -18.84 -1.44
N VAL A 56 -2.20 -19.63 -0.42
CA VAL A 56 -3.47 -19.79 0.28
C VAL A 56 -3.38 -19.18 1.68
N ILE A 57 -4.51 -18.67 2.18
CA ILE A 57 -4.63 -18.12 3.54
C ILE A 57 -5.64 -18.95 4.33
N ASP A 58 -5.29 -19.29 5.57
CA ASP A 58 -6.18 -19.95 6.50
C ASP A 58 -6.95 -18.97 7.40
N ALA A 59 -7.84 -19.52 8.23
CA ALA A 59 -8.66 -18.75 9.16
C ALA A 59 -7.87 -18.08 10.30
N THR A 60 -6.64 -18.50 10.52
CA THR A 60 -5.71 -17.94 11.53
C THR A 60 -4.76 -16.91 10.94
N CYS A 61 -5.03 -16.46 9.71
CA CYS A 61 -4.20 -15.50 8.96
C CYS A 61 -2.75 -16.00 8.72
N ARG A 62 -2.58 -17.30 8.49
CA ARG A 62 -1.32 -17.88 8.03
C ARG A 62 -1.39 -18.10 6.53
N LEU A 63 -0.27 -17.93 5.85
CA LEU A 63 -0.13 -18.23 4.43
C LEU A 63 0.77 -19.43 4.20
N ALA A 64 0.43 -20.21 3.18
CA ALA A 64 1.31 -21.21 2.61
C ALA A 64 1.45 -21.00 1.11
N SER A 65 2.62 -21.29 0.55
CA SER A 65 2.82 -21.43 -0.88
C SER A 65 2.03 -22.61 -1.42
N VAL A 66 1.67 -22.53 -2.69
CA VAL A 66 0.88 -23.56 -3.38
C VAL A 66 1.71 -24.10 -4.53
N ASP A 67 1.80 -25.42 -4.65
CA ASP A 67 2.50 -26.11 -5.73
C ASP A 67 1.77 -26.01 -7.08
N GLU A 68 2.37 -26.59 -8.13
CA GLU A 68 1.81 -26.62 -9.47
C GLU A 68 0.46 -27.36 -9.55
N ASN A 69 0.21 -28.31 -8.64
CA ASN A 69 -1.04 -29.07 -8.55
C ASN A 69 -2.13 -28.34 -7.75
N GLY A 70 -1.79 -27.16 -7.19
CA GLY A 70 -2.71 -26.35 -6.41
C GLY A 70 -2.86 -26.82 -4.95
N GLN A 71 -1.95 -27.69 -4.48
CA GLN A 71 -1.90 -28.12 -3.08
C GLN A 71 -0.98 -27.22 -2.27
N ASP A 72 -1.29 -27.00 -1.00
CA ASP A 72 -0.38 -26.27 -0.12
C ASP A 72 0.86 -27.10 0.20
N GLU A 73 2.02 -26.45 0.21
CA GLU A 73 3.32 -27.09 0.48
C GLU A 73 3.53 -27.35 1.98
N GLY A 74 2.55 -27.12 2.82
CA GLY A 74 2.64 -27.32 4.27
C GLY A 74 3.46 -26.29 5.03
N ASN A 75 4.09 -25.34 4.33
CA ASN A 75 4.96 -24.31 4.91
C ASN A 75 4.15 -23.08 5.38
N TRP A 76 3.25 -23.28 6.33
CA TRP A 76 2.40 -22.23 6.87
C TRP A 76 3.19 -21.24 7.72
N ALA A 77 3.22 -19.98 7.31
CA ALA A 77 3.84 -18.89 8.04
C ALA A 77 2.83 -17.76 8.35
N PRO A 78 3.00 -17.04 9.46
CA PRO A 78 2.15 -15.91 9.82
C PRO A 78 2.17 -14.83 8.74
N LEU A 79 1.04 -14.19 8.48
CA LEU A 79 0.94 -13.08 7.52
C LEU A 79 1.95 -11.93 7.79
N PRO A 80 2.27 -11.56 9.04
CA PRO A 80 3.30 -10.57 9.33
C PRO A 80 4.69 -10.91 8.77
N ASP A 81 5.05 -12.18 8.65
CA ASP A 81 6.36 -12.60 8.10
C ASP A 81 6.44 -12.26 6.60
N TYR A 82 5.38 -12.52 5.85
CA TYR A 82 5.28 -12.14 4.44
C TYR A 82 5.29 -10.62 4.27
N TYR A 83 4.60 -9.90 5.13
CA TYR A 83 4.62 -8.45 5.12
C TYR A 83 6.01 -7.88 5.43
N SER A 84 6.73 -8.47 6.40
CA SER A 84 8.10 -8.10 6.72
C SER A 84 9.05 -8.31 5.54
N ARG A 85 8.87 -9.37 4.75
CA ARG A 85 9.63 -9.58 3.49
C ARG A 85 9.37 -8.45 2.49
N ILE A 86 8.12 -8.01 2.34
CA ILE A 86 7.78 -6.87 1.46
C ILE A 86 8.46 -5.58 1.94
N LEU A 87 8.49 -5.32 3.23
CA LEU A 87 9.16 -4.15 3.81
C LEU A 87 10.68 -4.20 3.64
N ALA A 88 11.29 -5.38 3.60
CA ALA A 88 12.72 -5.55 3.38
C ALA A 88 13.12 -5.32 1.90
N MET A 89 12.19 -5.42 0.95
CA MET A 89 12.49 -5.21 -0.47
C MET A 89 12.90 -3.75 -0.75
N PRO A 90 13.87 -3.50 -1.64
CA PRO A 90 14.27 -2.14 -1.98
C PRO A 90 13.12 -1.33 -2.59
N LEU A 91 13.13 -0.02 -2.36
CA LEU A 91 12.29 0.91 -3.13
C LEU A 91 12.95 1.14 -4.49
N ILE A 92 12.18 0.94 -5.55
CA ILE A 92 12.67 1.11 -6.93
C ILE A 92 11.97 2.33 -7.52
N PRO A 93 12.74 3.37 -7.94
CA PRO A 93 12.17 4.51 -8.61
C PRO A 93 11.52 4.14 -9.94
N ILE A 94 10.42 4.81 -10.25
CA ILE A 94 9.72 4.69 -11.53
C ILE A 94 10.43 5.58 -12.55
N ARG A 95 10.97 4.99 -13.61
CA ARG A 95 11.46 5.74 -14.77
C ARG A 95 10.27 6.20 -15.60
N THR A 96 10.11 7.49 -15.77
CA THR A 96 8.99 8.08 -16.53
C THR A 96 9.38 9.40 -17.16
N GLU A 97 8.81 9.68 -18.31
CA GLU A 97 8.92 10.98 -18.98
C GLU A 97 7.85 11.99 -18.52
N LEU A 98 7.00 11.60 -17.55
CA LEU A 98 5.94 12.47 -17.06
C LEU A 98 6.52 13.73 -16.43
N ARG A 99 6.21 14.86 -17.03
CA ARG A 99 6.53 16.19 -16.47
C ARG A 99 5.57 16.52 -15.33
N ILE A 100 5.92 16.15 -14.10
CA ILE A 100 5.12 16.42 -12.89
C ILE A 100 5.68 17.59 -12.06
N GLY A 101 6.62 18.36 -12.62
CA GLY A 101 7.29 19.46 -11.89
C GLY A 101 8.29 18.93 -10.84
N MET A 102 8.97 17.82 -11.13
CA MET A 102 10.07 17.32 -10.28
C MET A 102 11.26 18.26 -10.33
N GLU A 103 11.95 18.37 -9.21
CA GLU A 103 13.21 19.07 -9.07
C GLU A 103 14.38 18.21 -9.56
N GLN A 104 15.53 18.84 -9.80
CA GLN A 104 16.73 18.12 -10.20
C GLN A 104 17.12 17.10 -9.12
N GLY A 105 17.35 15.84 -9.53
CA GLY A 105 17.69 14.74 -8.62
C GLY A 105 16.53 14.19 -7.79
N GLU A 106 15.30 14.63 -8.07
CA GLU A 106 14.10 14.08 -7.45
C GLU A 106 13.66 12.82 -8.19
N GLU A 107 13.45 11.73 -7.47
CA GLU A 107 13.04 10.43 -8.00
C GLU A 107 11.57 10.15 -7.71
N LEU A 108 10.87 9.52 -8.65
CA LEU A 108 9.46 9.17 -8.51
C LEU A 108 9.31 7.72 -8.06
N TYR A 109 8.49 7.47 -7.05
CA TYR A 109 8.27 6.12 -6.50
C TYR A 109 6.86 5.59 -6.70
N LEU A 110 5.83 6.43 -6.58
CA LEU A 110 4.44 6.01 -6.75
C LEU A 110 3.65 7.02 -7.57
N ILE A 111 2.71 6.47 -8.37
CA ILE A 111 1.70 7.23 -9.12
C ILE A 111 0.35 6.61 -8.82
N SER A 112 -0.63 7.40 -8.36
CA SER A 112 -1.98 6.89 -8.17
C SER A 112 -2.78 6.90 -9.48
N ARG A 113 -3.83 6.07 -9.52
CA ARG A 113 -4.96 6.33 -10.42
C ARG A 113 -5.64 7.65 -10.02
N PRO A 114 -6.52 8.24 -10.86
CA PRO A 114 -7.27 9.43 -10.48
C PRO A 114 -8.06 9.22 -9.20
N ARG A 115 -7.98 10.18 -8.26
CA ARG A 115 -8.55 10.12 -6.91
C ARG A 115 -9.09 11.47 -6.48
N PHE A 116 -9.91 11.47 -5.45
CA PHE A 116 -10.26 12.68 -4.73
C PHE A 116 -9.22 12.96 -3.64
N LEU A 117 -8.87 14.21 -3.48
CA LEU A 117 -8.15 14.75 -2.33
C LEU A 117 -9.15 15.47 -1.45
N PHE A 118 -9.19 15.11 -0.18
CA PHE A 118 -9.99 15.76 0.84
C PHE A 118 -9.08 16.55 1.78
N LYS A 119 -9.59 17.67 2.27
CA LYS A 119 -8.93 18.50 3.27
C LYS A 119 -9.92 18.82 4.39
N GLN A 120 -9.45 18.79 5.62
CA GLN A 120 -10.23 19.21 6.76
C GLN A 120 -10.29 20.75 6.80
N GLU A 121 -11.49 21.30 6.85
CA GLU A 121 -11.70 22.74 7.09
C GLU A 121 -12.02 23.00 8.56
N GLN A 122 -13.00 22.27 9.11
CA GLN A 122 -13.40 22.31 10.52
C GLN A 122 -13.68 20.88 10.97
N PHE A 123 -13.23 20.52 12.19
CA PHE A 123 -13.51 19.20 12.75
C PHE A 123 -15.04 19.02 12.97
N PRO A 124 -15.63 17.88 12.59
CA PRO A 124 -15.03 16.69 11.95
C PRO A 124 -15.08 16.69 10.39
N ASN A 125 -15.46 17.78 9.76
CA ASN A 125 -15.83 17.82 8.35
C ASN A 125 -14.62 17.83 7.42
N LEU A 126 -14.63 16.89 6.46
CA LEU A 126 -13.69 16.83 5.35
C LEU A 126 -14.40 17.26 4.06
N ARG A 127 -13.84 18.24 3.35
CA ARG A 127 -14.32 18.65 2.03
C ARG A 127 -13.44 18.11 0.91
N VAL A 128 -14.03 17.88 -0.24
CA VAL A 128 -13.30 17.61 -1.48
C VAL A 128 -12.51 18.86 -1.84
N LEU A 129 -11.19 18.75 -1.85
CA LEU A 129 -10.31 19.83 -2.32
C LEU A 129 -10.08 19.74 -3.82
N ALA A 130 -9.87 18.52 -4.34
CA ALA A 130 -9.53 18.34 -5.75
C ALA A 130 -9.80 16.91 -6.22
N PHE A 131 -9.86 16.74 -7.55
CA PHE A 131 -9.82 15.44 -8.23
C PHE A 131 -8.62 15.40 -9.16
N GLY A 132 -7.75 14.39 -9.02
CA GLY A 132 -6.50 14.30 -9.76
C GLY A 132 -5.73 13.04 -9.44
N ARG A 133 -4.40 13.10 -9.56
CA ARG A 133 -3.48 12.01 -9.24
C ARG A 133 -2.51 12.43 -8.15
N ALA A 134 -2.21 11.50 -7.26
CA ALA A 134 -1.10 11.63 -6.32
C ALA A 134 0.18 11.05 -6.94
N PHE A 135 1.30 11.70 -6.65
CA PHE A 135 2.65 11.30 -7.01
C PHE A 135 3.50 11.35 -5.75
N LEU A 136 4.24 10.30 -5.49
CA LEU A 136 5.18 10.25 -4.39
C LEU A 136 6.59 10.24 -4.93
N THR A 137 7.34 11.26 -4.59
CA THR A 137 8.75 11.39 -4.98
C THR A 137 9.67 11.12 -3.78
N SER A 138 10.99 11.16 -4.01
CA SER A 138 11.99 11.07 -2.94
C SER A 138 11.90 12.22 -1.91
N ARG A 139 11.23 13.34 -2.27
CA ARG A 139 11.20 14.58 -1.46
C ARG A 139 9.82 14.98 -0.98
N ARG A 140 8.76 14.67 -1.74
CA ARG A 140 7.41 15.20 -1.47
C ARG A 140 6.28 14.32 -1.99
N LEU A 141 5.11 14.49 -1.39
CA LEU A 141 3.83 14.01 -1.90
C LEU A 141 3.17 15.14 -2.69
N ILE A 142 2.95 14.93 -3.98
CA ILE A 142 2.34 15.89 -4.90
C ILE A 142 0.95 15.38 -5.26
N PHE A 143 -0.06 16.25 -5.21
CA PHE A 143 -1.35 15.99 -5.80
C PHE A 143 -1.56 16.94 -6.98
N ARG A 144 -1.78 16.38 -8.17
CA ARG A 144 -1.90 17.14 -9.41
C ARG A 144 -3.27 16.94 -10.06
N THR A 145 -3.86 18.04 -10.49
CA THR A 145 -5.09 18.09 -11.28
C THR A 145 -4.78 18.54 -12.71
N ARG A 146 -5.80 18.65 -13.55
CA ARG A 146 -5.66 19.30 -14.86
C ARG A 146 -5.39 20.80 -14.73
N LEU A 147 -5.84 21.44 -13.66
CA LEU A 147 -5.77 22.90 -13.45
C LEU A 147 -4.54 23.34 -12.64
N GLY A 148 -3.75 22.39 -12.10
CA GLY A 148 -2.56 22.73 -11.34
C GLY A 148 -2.25 21.72 -10.22
N ILE A 149 -1.42 22.16 -9.27
CA ILE A 149 -0.95 21.37 -8.13
C ILE A 149 -1.55 21.95 -6.84
N PRO A 150 -2.73 21.46 -6.38
CA PRO A 150 -3.37 21.95 -5.16
C PRO A 150 -2.66 21.52 -3.87
N LEU A 151 -1.72 20.54 -3.95
CA LEU A 151 -0.93 20.08 -2.81
C LEU A 151 0.45 19.63 -3.29
N ALA A 152 1.49 20.16 -2.64
CA ALA A 152 2.87 19.69 -2.72
C ALA A 152 3.43 19.67 -1.30
N ALA A 153 3.32 18.55 -0.63
CA ALA A 153 3.73 18.38 0.77
C ALA A 153 5.12 17.75 0.84
N PRO A 154 6.16 18.49 1.28
CA PRO A 154 7.48 17.92 1.55
C PRO A 154 7.36 16.76 2.55
N LEU A 155 8.09 15.66 2.34
CA LEU A 155 8.02 14.47 3.20
C LEU A 155 8.36 14.80 4.66
N ALA A 156 9.29 15.72 4.90
CA ALA A 156 9.64 16.18 6.24
C ALA A 156 8.46 16.91 6.95
N GLY A 157 7.56 17.54 6.18
CA GLY A 157 6.39 18.25 6.68
C GLY A 157 5.13 17.39 6.80
N ILE A 158 5.19 16.11 6.42
CA ILE A 158 4.09 15.17 6.58
C ILE A 158 4.15 14.57 7.98
N GLY A 159 3.12 14.87 8.79
CA GLY A 159 2.90 14.30 10.11
C GLY A 159 1.65 13.45 10.20
N ALA A 160 1.37 12.87 11.37
CA ALA A 160 0.19 12.08 11.70
C ALA A 160 -0.25 11.14 10.56
N LEU A 161 0.73 10.47 9.94
CA LEU A 161 0.49 9.56 8.82
C LEU A 161 -0.18 8.28 9.31
N SER A 162 -1.32 7.91 8.73
CA SER A 162 -2.07 6.70 9.07
C SER A 162 -2.86 6.16 7.88
N VAL A 163 -3.26 4.89 7.98
CA VAL A 163 -4.16 4.22 7.02
C VAL A 163 -5.34 3.66 7.80
N ASP A 164 -6.54 3.89 7.31
CA ASP A 164 -7.74 3.26 7.86
C ASP A 164 -8.11 1.96 7.11
N PRO A 165 -8.93 1.08 7.72
CA PRO A 165 -9.34 -0.19 7.09
C PRO A 165 -10.09 -0.02 5.75
N GLY A 166 -10.55 1.18 5.43
CA GLY A 166 -11.22 1.51 4.17
C GLY A 166 -10.27 1.96 3.06
N ASP A 167 -8.98 1.62 3.13
CA ASP A 167 -7.94 2.04 2.18
C ASP A 167 -7.87 3.55 1.99
N LYS A 168 -7.88 4.31 3.06
CA LYS A 168 -7.69 5.75 3.03
C LYS A 168 -6.39 6.12 3.72
N LEU A 169 -5.56 6.85 3.02
CA LEU A 169 -4.36 7.47 3.57
C LEU A 169 -4.74 8.79 4.20
N HIS A 170 -4.42 8.96 5.48
CA HIS A 170 -4.56 10.19 6.22
C HIS A 170 -3.18 10.75 6.55
N PHE A 171 -3.02 12.05 6.45
CA PHE A 171 -1.79 12.73 6.86
C PHE A 171 -2.06 14.18 7.21
N THR A 172 -1.22 14.74 8.07
CA THR A 172 -1.23 16.18 8.34
C THR A 172 -0.11 16.87 7.59
N HIS A 173 -0.38 18.08 7.09
CA HIS A 173 0.58 18.98 6.49
C HIS A 173 0.16 20.43 6.80
N GLU A 174 1.08 21.25 7.29
CA GLU A 174 0.81 22.63 7.72
C GLU A 174 -0.38 22.74 8.68
N GLY A 175 -0.43 21.85 9.66
CA GLY A 175 -1.51 21.81 10.67
C GLY A 175 -2.88 21.37 10.16
N LYS A 176 -3.03 21.00 8.88
CA LYS A 176 -4.29 20.57 8.27
C LYS A 176 -4.29 19.09 7.99
N LEU A 177 -5.43 18.42 8.21
CA LEU A 177 -5.61 17.01 7.90
C LEU A 177 -6.04 16.86 6.43
N TYR A 178 -5.37 15.96 5.73
CA TYR A 178 -5.69 15.52 4.38
C TYR A 178 -6.04 14.04 4.35
N ARG A 179 -6.87 13.65 3.38
CA ARG A 179 -7.26 12.27 3.13
C ARG A 179 -7.29 11.95 1.64
N ILE A 180 -6.70 10.83 1.26
CA ILE A 180 -6.76 10.27 -0.09
C ILE A 180 -7.32 8.85 -0.01
N PRO A 181 -8.53 8.56 -0.56
CA PRO A 181 -9.07 7.21 -0.62
C PRO A 181 -8.50 6.43 -1.81
N PHE A 182 -8.06 5.19 -1.58
CA PHE A 182 -7.51 4.27 -2.58
C PHE A 182 -8.42 3.06 -2.75
N ARG A 183 -9.52 3.16 -3.51
CA ARG A 183 -10.51 2.07 -3.63
C ARG A 183 -9.98 0.79 -4.29
N ASN A 184 -9.13 0.93 -5.30
CA ASN A 184 -8.59 -0.19 -6.11
C ASN A 184 -7.07 -0.23 -6.10
N GLU A 185 -6.47 0.25 -5.04
CA GLU A 185 -5.04 0.39 -4.84
C GLU A 185 -4.77 0.34 -3.34
N SER A 186 -3.64 -0.19 -2.91
CA SER A 186 -3.29 -0.26 -1.49
C SER A 186 -2.88 1.10 -0.93
N ALA A 187 -3.63 1.64 0.03
CA ALA A 187 -3.20 2.81 0.81
C ALA A 187 -1.96 2.51 1.67
N LEU A 188 -1.82 1.24 2.10
CA LEU A 188 -0.67 0.79 2.89
C LEU A 188 0.64 0.91 2.10
N LYS A 189 0.62 0.64 0.77
CA LYS A 189 1.76 0.88 -0.12
C LYS A 189 2.28 2.32 -0.02
N TRP A 190 1.37 3.29 0.00
CA TRP A 190 1.71 4.72 0.13
C TRP A 190 2.27 5.05 1.50
N PHE A 191 1.60 4.55 2.54
CA PHE A 191 2.04 4.73 3.92
C PHE A 191 3.47 4.22 4.15
N ASP A 192 3.75 2.96 3.76
CA ASP A 192 5.06 2.35 3.94
C ASP A 192 6.15 3.06 3.13
N THR A 193 5.84 3.42 1.88
CA THR A 193 6.80 4.12 1.02
C THR A 193 7.14 5.50 1.59
N ILE A 194 6.14 6.28 2.03
CA ILE A 194 6.36 7.58 2.67
C ILE A 194 7.23 7.42 3.92
N ARG A 195 6.89 6.48 4.81
CA ARG A 195 7.65 6.23 6.03
C ARG A 195 9.11 5.87 5.75
N ARG A 196 9.35 5.00 4.79
CA ARG A 196 10.69 4.57 4.41
C ARG A 196 11.51 5.73 3.81
N LEU A 197 10.92 6.55 2.96
CA LEU A 197 11.57 7.73 2.40
C LEU A 197 11.87 8.78 3.49
N GLN A 198 10.96 9.01 4.45
CA GLN A 198 11.21 9.86 5.61
C GLN A 198 12.39 9.36 6.46
N GLN A 199 12.45 8.04 6.69
CA GLN A 199 13.55 7.42 7.45
C GLN A 199 14.89 7.54 6.72
N ALA A 200 14.92 7.32 5.40
CA ALA A 200 16.12 7.48 4.58
C ALA A 200 16.64 8.92 4.60
N ALA A 201 15.75 9.91 4.45
CA ALA A 201 16.13 11.32 4.52
C ALA A 201 16.75 11.71 5.88
N ARG A 202 16.18 11.20 7.00
CA ARG A 202 16.73 11.45 8.35
C ARG A 202 18.11 10.81 8.56
N ARG A 203 18.39 9.67 7.95
CA ARG A 203 19.71 9.01 8.04
C ARG A 203 20.78 9.75 7.23
N GLY A 204 20.43 10.25 6.05
CA GLY A 204 21.33 11.03 5.20
C GLY A 204 21.71 12.43 5.78
N GLN A 205 20.93 12.94 6.76
CA GLN A 205 21.23 14.21 7.44
C GLN A 205 22.18 14.05 8.65
N LYS A 206 22.46 12.81 9.07
CA LYS A 206 23.28 12.52 10.27
C LYS A 206 24.70 12.05 9.92
N GLY A 207 25.04 11.92 8.67
CA GLY A 207 26.38 11.61 8.15
C GLY A 207 26.97 12.78 7.42
#